data_f0696f01adb9d7bce7bf5ee9e27f9e8c
#
_entry.id   f0696f01adb9d7bce7bf5ee9e27f9e8c
#
_cell.length_a   1.000
_cell.length_b   1.000
_cell.length_c   1.000
_cell.angle_alpha   90.00
_cell.angle_beta   90.00
_cell.angle_gamma   90.00
#
_symmetry.space_group_name_H-M   'P 1'
#
loop_
_entity.id
_entity.type
_entity.pdbx_description
1 polymer ?
#
loop_
_entity_poly.entity_id
_entity_poly.type
_entity_poly.pdbx_seq_one_letter_code
_entity_poly.pdbx_strand_id
1 'polypeptide(L)'
;ELALCGYPPEDLLLRDSFMQACAREIEQLAAGLADCDGLHVVVGHPHQFGARGDLRSPSYAVPQRFNAASVLAGGRVVATYCKRELPNYQVFDERRYFASGRDAGQSAVVFEVGGWRFGLAICEDAWFDEPARSAKAAGAEVLCVINASPFHLAKIAEREERMAQRARAVGMPLLYCHLVGGQDEVVFDGASFVLDAKGRVAARAPMFDEALCLVELEPDGAVAGAVAEVPGIEQQAWSALVTGVRDYIGKNGFPGVIIGLSGGIDSALVLAIAVDALGADKVRCVMMPSPYTADISWLDARDMAGRLGVRYDEIPIVPMFDAFRASLAAEFAGL
;
A
#
# COMPACT_ATOMS: atom_id res chain seq x y z
N GLU A 1 2.31 3.30 7.43
CA GLU A 1 1.12 2.73 8.09
C GLU A 1 1.12 1.22 7.92
N LEU A 2 0.95 0.47 9.00
CA LEU A 2 0.91 -1.01 9.05
C LEU A 2 1.98 -1.75 8.21
N ALA A 3 3.14 -1.13 8.03
CA ALA A 3 4.22 -1.65 7.17
C ALA A 3 4.69 -3.06 7.57
N LEU A 4 4.57 -3.41 8.86
CA LEU A 4 4.97 -4.71 9.38
C LEU A 4 4.17 -5.88 8.78
N CYS A 5 2.89 -5.67 8.50
CA CYS A 5 1.98 -6.73 8.04
C CYS A 5 1.31 -6.43 6.68
N GLY A 6 1.56 -5.26 6.13
CA GLY A 6 0.83 -4.74 4.96
C GLY A 6 -0.51 -4.09 5.34
N TYR A 7 -1.08 -3.33 4.42
CA TYR A 7 -2.35 -2.63 4.57
C TYR A 7 -3.27 -2.95 3.38
N PRO A 8 -4.56 -3.31 3.61
CA PRO A 8 -5.22 -3.57 4.88
C PRO A 8 -5.08 -5.06 5.28
N PRO A 9 -4.79 -5.38 6.55
CA PRO A 9 -4.75 -6.77 7.01
C PRO A 9 -6.12 -7.36 7.34
N GLU A 10 -7.19 -6.57 7.32
CA GLU A 10 -8.59 -6.93 7.45
C GLU A 10 -8.89 -7.92 8.60
N ASP A 11 -9.63 -9.01 8.32
CA ASP A 11 -10.08 -9.99 9.32
C ASP A 11 -8.93 -10.75 10.02
N LEU A 12 -7.69 -10.65 9.52
CA LEU A 12 -6.53 -11.14 10.26
C LEU A 12 -6.38 -10.45 11.62
N LEU A 13 -6.77 -9.16 11.69
CA LEU A 13 -6.75 -8.38 12.93
C LEU A 13 -7.65 -8.97 14.02
N LEU A 14 -8.66 -9.76 13.68
CA LEU A 14 -9.57 -10.40 14.63
C LEU A 14 -8.95 -11.64 15.28
N ARG A 15 -7.80 -12.11 14.78
CA ARG A 15 -7.09 -13.31 15.27
C ARG A 15 -6.04 -12.92 16.30
N ASP A 16 -6.17 -13.42 17.53
CA ASP A 16 -5.19 -13.13 18.59
C ASP A 16 -3.78 -13.63 18.25
N SER A 17 -3.67 -14.76 17.53
CA SER A 17 -2.37 -15.28 17.07
C SER A 17 -1.66 -14.33 16.11
N PHE A 18 -2.41 -13.64 15.25
CA PHE A 18 -1.86 -12.63 14.34
C PHE A 18 -1.38 -11.40 15.11
N MET A 19 -2.17 -10.88 16.05
CA MET A 19 -1.80 -9.76 16.90
C MET A 19 -0.54 -10.05 17.74
N GLN A 20 -0.46 -11.28 18.31
CA GLN A 20 0.72 -11.73 19.04
C GLN A 20 1.95 -11.88 18.14
N ALA A 21 1.78 -12.35 16.90
CA ALA A 21 2.87 -12.42 15.93
C ALA A 21 3.41 -11.01 15.62
N CYS A 22 2.54 -10.05 15.30
CA CYS A 22 2.94 -8.66 15.07
C CYS A 22 3.70 -8.06 16.27
N ALA A 23 3.24 -8.33 17.50
CA ALA A 23 3.91 -7.86 18.70
C ALA A 23 5.33 -8.44 18.84
N ARG A 24 5.51 -9.75 18.62
CA ARG A 24 6.83 -10.41 18.64
C ARG A 24 7.77 -9.85 17.56
N GLU A 25 7.26 -9.65 16.35
CA GLU A 25 8.08 -9.14 15.24
C GLU A 25 8.56 -7.71 15.49
N ILE A 26 7.76 -6.84 16.13
CA ILE A 26 8.21 -5.50 16.55
C ILE A 26 9.33 -5.59 17.60
N GLU A 27 9.22 -6.50 18.56
CA GLU A 27 10.26 -6.70 19.59
C GLU A 27 11.55 -7.26 18.95
N GLN A 28 11.44 -8.22 18.03
CA GLN A 28 12.58 -8.78 17.31
C GLN A 28 13.27 -7.74 16.43
N LEU A 29 12.50 -6.94 15.70
CA LEU A 29 13.01 -5.85 14.89
C LEU A 29 13.75 -4.83 15.76
N ALA A 30 13.17 -4.44 16.90
CA ALA A 30 13.81 -3.55 17.84
C ALA A 30 15.13 -4.13 18.36
N ALA A 31 15.13 -5.40 18.80
CA ALA A 31 16.33 -6.09 19.27
C ALA A 31 17.43 -6.18 18.21
N GLY A 32 17.06 -6.40 16.93
CA GLY A 32 17.99 -6.40 15.80
C GLY A 32 18.66 -5.06 15.51
N LEU A 33 18.15 -3.97 16.08
CA LEU A 33 18.73 -2.61 15.98
C LEU A 33 19.58 -2.23 17.19
N ALA A 34 19.86 -3.14 18.10
CA ALA A 34 20.56 -2.85 19.36
C ALA A 34 21.97 -2.24 19.15
N ASP A 35 22.69 -2.70 18.11
CA ASP A 35 24.05 -2.26 17.79
C ASP A 35 24.07 -1.05 16.82
N CYS A 36 22.91 -0.47 16.48
CA CYS A 36 22.79 0.69 15.60
C CYS A 36 22.71 1.98 16.42
N ASP A 37 23.83 2.45 16.91
CA ASP A 37 23.89 3.65 17.75
C ASP A 37 23.29 4.89 17.05
N GLY A 38 22.42 5.61 17.75
CA GLY A 38 21.78 6.82 17.27
C GLY A 38 20.65 6.61 16.25
N LEU A 39 20.48 5.39 15.70
CA LEU A 39 19.42 5.09 14.75
C LEU A 39 18.04 5.01 15.46
N HIS A 40 17.08 5.72 14.90
CA HIS A 40 15.67 5.59 15.26
C HIS A 40 14.87 5.13 14.04
N VAL A 41 14.03 4.13 14.22
CA VAL A 41 13.17 3.58 13.15
C VAL A 41 11.72 3.72 13.57
N VAL A 42 10.90 4.33 12.71
CA VAL A 42 9.44 4.42 12.91
C VAL A 42 8.76 3.35 12.07
N VAL A 43 8.03 2.45 12.73
CA VAL A 43 7.36 1.30 12.07
C VAL A 43 5.88 1.29 12.38
N GLY A 44 5.04 1.24 11.34
CA GLY A 44 3.59 1.04 11.47
C GLY A 44 3.24 -0.43 11.68
N HIS A 45 2.40 -0.71 12.66
CA HIS A 45 1.96 -2.07 13.00
C HIS A 45 0.63 -2.08 13.74
N PRO A 46 -0.13 -3.20 13.72
CA PRO A 46 -1.24 -3.39 14.64
C PRO A 46 -0.73 -3.51 16.08
N HIS A 47 -1.36 -2.81 17.01
CA HIS A 47 -0.97 -2.78 18.41
C HIS A 47 -2.15 -3.10 19.32
N GLN A 48 -1.84 -3.73 20.46
CA GLN A 48 -2.79 -4.03 21.51
C GLN A 48 -2.11 -3.77 22.85
N PHE A 49 -2.63 -2.85 23.64
CA PHE A 49 -2.16 -2.71 25.01
C PHE A 49 -2.54 -3.97 25.80
N GLY A 50 -1.63 -4.47 26.62
CA GLY A 50 -1.91 -5.59 27.52
C GLY A 50 -3.22 -5.37 28.25
N ALA A 51 -4.00 -6.40 28.43
CA ALA A 51 -5.27 -6.32 29.15
C ALA A 51 -5.05 -5.59 30.46
N ARG A 52 -5.56 -4.38 30.60
CA ARG A 52 -5.71 -3.75 31.92
C ARG A 52 -6.71 -4.63 32.66
N GLY A 53 -6.16 -5.58 33.42
CA GLY A 53 -6.93 -6.54 34.17
C GLY A 53 -7.74 -5.85 35.26
N ASP A 54 -8.95 -5.40 34.92
CA ASP A 54 -10.01 -5.38 35.90
C ASP A 54 -10.92 -6.58 35.61
N LEU A 55 -10.56 -7.70 36.22
CA LEU A 55 -11.27 -8.98 36.15
C LEU A 55 -12.70 -8.92 36.75
N ARG A 56 -13.25 -7.76 36.98
CA ARG A 56 -14.56 -7.56 37.64
C ARG A 56 -15.73 -7.37 36.67
N SER A 57 -15.49 -7.33 35.37
CA SER A 57 -16.60 -7.31 34.40
C SER A 57 -16.67 -8.64 33.64
N PRO A 58 -17.75 -9.42 33.77
CA PRO A 58 -17.94 -10.67 33.04
C PRO A 58 -18.34 -10.45 31.57
N SER A 59 -18.40 -9.23 31.08
CA SER A 59 -18.58 -8.95 29.66
C SER A 59 -17.27 -9.18 28.94
N TYR A 60 -17.29 -10.01 27.91
CA TYR A 60 -16.23 -10.27 26.95
C TYR A 60 -15.68 -8.95 26.39
N ALA A 61 -14.75 -8.31 27.13
CA ALA A 61 -14.05 -7.14 26.64
C ALA A 61 -13.10 -7.63 25.56
N VAL A 62 -13.51 -7.49 24.29
CA VAL A 62 -12.59 -7.66 23.17
C VAL A 62 -11.45 -6.67 23.39
N PRO A 63 -10.19 -7.12 23.46
CA PRO A 63 -9.06 -6.21 23.63
C PRO A 63 -9.08 -5.15 22.54
N GLN A 64 -8.92 -3.88 22.93
CA GLN A 64 -8.86 -2.80 21.94
C GLN A 64 -7.59 -2.93 21.11
N ARG A 65 -7.75 -2.92 19.80
CA ARG A 65 -6.67 -2.93 18.81
C ARG A 65 -6.49 -1.53 18.24
N PHE A 66 -5.26 -1.18 17.94
CA PHE A 66 -4.90 0.13 17.42
C PHE A 66 -4.05 0.01 16.16
N ASN A 67 -4.29 0.87 15.20
CA ASN A 67 -3.35 1.15 14.13
C ASN A 67 -2.27 2.05 14.74
N ALA A 68 -1.05 1.56 14.85
CA ALA A 68 -0.01 2.23 15.64
C ALA A 68 1.29 2.41 14.87
N ALA A 69 2.10 3.38 15.32
CA ALA A 69 3.46 3.60 14.91
C ALA A 69 4.37 3.53 16.15
N SER A 70 5.32 2.61 16.14
CA SER A 70 6.34 2.51 17.19
C SER A 70 7.67 3.09 16.74
N VAL A 71 8.34 3.79 17.65
CA VAL A 71 9.72 4.25 17.50
C VAL A 71 10.64 3.21 18.15
N LEU A 72 11.54 2.67 17.35
CA LEU A 72 12.52 1.67 17.76
C LEU A 72 13.90 2.33 17.86
N ALA A 73 14.58 2.20 19.00
CA ALA A 73 15.94 2.71 19.19
C ALA A 73 16.67 1.94 20.29
N GLY A 74 17.97 1.70 20.12
CA GLY A 74 18.81 1.06 21.13
C GLY A 74 18.27 -0.28 21.62
N GLY A 75 17.80 -1.10 20.70
CA GLY A 75 17.33 -2.46 20.97
C GLY A 75 15.90 -2.56 21.57
N ARG A 76 15.12 -1.49 21.63
CA ARG A 76 13.81 -1.49 22.27
C ARG A 76 12.80 -0.55 21.61
N VAL A 77 11.52 -0.76 21.90
CA VAL A 77 10.46 0.21 21.61
C VAL A 77 10.55 1.35 22.61
N VAL A 78 10.80 2.58 22.15
CA VAL A 78 10.95 3.78 23.02
C VAL A 78 9.66 4.60 23.09
N ALA A 79 8.81 4.55 22.07
CA ALA A 79 7.51 5.21 22.07
C ALA A 79 6.54 4.50 21.10
N THR A 80 5.24 4.61 21.35
CA THR A 80 4.19 4.10 20.45
C THR A 80 3.07 5.13 20.36
N TYR A 81 2.71 5.51 19.14
CA TYR A 81 1.61 6.39 18.80
C TYR A 81 0.46 5.57 18.21
N CYS A 82 -0.76 5.80 18.64
CA CYS A 82 -1.97 5.19 18.09
C CYS A 82 -2.73 6.20 17.22
N LYS A 83 -3.08 5.80 16.02
CA LYS A 83 -3.85 6.59 15.05
C LYS A 83 -5.14 7.11 15.69
N ARG A 84 -5.42 8.39 15.48
CA ARG A 84 -6.57 9.09 16.07
C ARG A 84 -7.76 9.15 15.13
N GLU A 85 -7.49 9.45 13.86
CA GLU A 85 -8.51 9.57 12.82
C GLU A 85 -8.59 8.25 12.03
N LEU A 86 -9.70 7.56 12.17
CA LEU A 86 -9.93 6.26 11.53
C LEU A 86 -10.88 6.44 10.34
N PRO A 87 -10.39 6.30 9.09
CA PRO A 87 -11.25 6.37 7.92
C PRO A 87 -12.22 5.20 7.87
N ASN A 88 -13.47 5.48 7.45
CA ASN A 88 -14.51 4.47 7.29
C ASN A 88 -15.41 4.84 6.10
N TYR A 89 -14.78 4.96 4.94
CA TYR A 89 -15.40 5.33 3.67
C TYR A 89 -14.63 4.70 2.50
N GLN A 90 -15.29 4.52 1.36
CA GLN A 90 -14.73 3.88 0.15
C GLN A 90 -14.14 2.49 0.48
N VAL A 91 -12.81 2.35 0.32
CA VAL A 91 -12.08 1.10 0.59
C VAL A 91 -11.64 0.95 2.05
N PHE A 92 -11.92 1.94 2.90
CA PHE A 92 -11.50 1.93 4.29
C PHE A 92 -12.62 1.46 5.23
N ASP A 93 -12.30 0.50 6.12
CA ASP A 93 -13.18 0.02 7.18
C ASP A 93 -12.41 -0.10 8.52
N GLU A 94 -11.61 0.93 8.85
CA GLU A 94 -10.73 0.86 10.02
C GLU A 94 -11.49 0.80 11.34
N ARG A 95 -12.66 1.43 11.45
CA ARG A 95 -13.47 1.42 12.68
C ARG A 95 -14.02 0.06 13.04
N ARG A 96 -14.05 -0.87 12.09
CA ARG A 96 -14.41 -2.26 12.34
C ARG A 96 -13.36 -2.97 13.17
N TYR A 97 -12.09 -2.59 13.02
CA TYR A 97 -10.95 -3.31 13.56
C TYR A 97 -10.22 -2.57 14.67
N PHE A 98 -10.17 -1.24 14.59
CA PHE A 98 -9.36 -0.40 15.46
C PHE A 98 -10.18 0.55 16.30
N ALA A 99 -9.70 0.79 17.52
CA ALA A 99 -10.11 1.91 18.34
C ALA A 99 -9.24 3.14 18.03
N SER A 100 -9.80 4.32 18.25
CA SER A 100 -9.04 5.57 18.12
C SER A 100 -8.03 5.73 19.25
N GLY A 101 -6.85 6.27 18.94
CA GLY A 101 -5.88 6.67 19.96
C GLY A 101 -6.41 7.68 20.98
N ARG A 102 -7.45 8.43 20.62
CA ARG A 102 -8.19 9.30 21.55
C ARG A 102 -8.90 8.51 22.63
N ASP A 103 -9.50 7.37 22.29
CA ASP A 103 -10.22 6.51 23.24
C ASP A 103 -9.25 5.88 24.26
N ALA A 104 -7.98 5.69 23.86
CA ALA A 104 -6.90 5.28 24.77
C ALA A 104 -6.40 6.39 25.68
N GLY A 105 -6.91 7.62 25.53
CA GLY A 105 -6.43 8.79 26.27
C GLY A 105 -4.99 9.18 25.95
N GLN A 106 -4.48 8.76 24.76
CA GLN A 106 -3.09 8.99 24.40
C GLN A 106 -2.85 10.44 23.95
N SER A 107 -1.80 11.07 24.50
CA SER A 107 -1.31 12.37 24.04
C SER A 107 -0.55 12.25 22.71
N ALA A 108 -0.15 13.39 22.12
CA ALA A 108 0.81 13.39 21.04
C ALA A 108 2.12 12.75 21.46
N VAL A 109 2.73 11.98 20.57
CA VAL A 109 4.03 11.35 20.78
C VAL A 109 5.09 12.18 20.10
N VAL A 110 6.12 12.57 20.86
CA VAL A 110 7.31 13.28 20.38
C VAL A 110 8.54 12.52 20.85
N PHE A 111 9.51 12.34 19.96
CA PHE A 111 10.81 11.72 20.27
C PHE A 111 11.94 12.57 19.71
N GLU A 112 13.15 12.41 20.23
CA GLU A 112 14.30 13.22 19.85
C GLU A 112 15.37 12.39 19.14
N VAL A 113 15.87 12.92 18.02
CA VAL A 113 16.99 12.35 17.25
C VAL A 113 17.89 13.49 16.79
N GLY A 114 19.20 13.41 17.10
CA GLY A 114 20.18 14.38 16.63
C GLY A 114 19.89 15.84 17.02
N GLY A 115 19.22 16.05 18.15
CA GLY A 115 18.81 17.38 18.63
C GLY A 115 17.50 17.91 18.03
N TRP A 116 16.85 17.15 17.13
CA TRP A 116 15.53 17.46 16.56
C TRP A 116 14.41 16.69 17.25
N ARG A 117 13.28 17.34 17.47
CA ARG A 117 12.08 16.72 18.05
C ARG A 117 11.06 16.39 16.97
N PHE A 118 10.79 15.09 16.80
CA PHE A 118 9.90 14.55 15.79
C PHE A 118 8.55 14.18 16.41
N GLY A 119 7.46 14.70 15.85
CA GLY A 119 6.10 14.29 16.16
C GLY A 119 5.62 13.21 15.18
N LEU A 120 4.70 12.34 15.62
CA LEU A 120 4.13 11.27 14.81
C LEU A 120 2.68 11.54 14.44
N ALA A 121 2.32 11.12 13.22
CA ALA A 121 0.94 11.00 12.74
C ALA A 121 0.85 9.80 11.79
N ILE A 122 -0.34 9.24 11.61
CA ILE A 122 -0.58 8.10 10.71
C ILE A 122 -1.67 8.48 9.71
N CYS A 123 -1.31 8.55 8.43
CA CYS A 123 -2.19 8.67 7.26
C CYS A 123 -3.32 9.71 7.45
N GLU A 124 -4.55 9.27 7.74
CA GLU A 124 -5.74 10.11 7.91
C GLU A 124 -5.55 11.21 8.96
N ASP A 125 -4.72 10.99 9.99
CA ASP A 125 -4.40 12.01 10.99
C ASP A 125 -3.90 13.32 10.36
N ALA A 126 -3.10 13.21 9.31
CA ALA A 126 -2.52 14.38 8.64
C ALA A 126 -3.53 15.18 7.78
N TRP A 127 -4.71 14.61 7.49
CA TRP A 127 -5.79 15.30 6.79
C TRP A 127 -6.56 16.25 7.70
N PHE A 128 -6.42 16.10 9.02
CA PHE A 128 -7.07 16.93 10.05
C PHE A 128 -6.05 17.84 10.76
N ASP A 129 -6.53 18.96 11.30
CA ASP A 129 -5.68 19.97 11.95
C ASP A 129 -5.16 19.50 13.31
N GLU A 130 -5.99 18.79 14.06
CA GLU A 130 -5.75 18.53 15.47
C GLU A 130 -4.49 17.69 15.71
N PRO A 131 -4.23 16.55 15.02
CA PRO A 131 -3.06 15.75 15.31
C PRO A 131 -1.74 16.50 15.11
N ALA A 132 -1.61 17.28 14.02
CA ALA A 132 -0.41 18.07 13.78
C ALA A 132 -0.23 19.22 14.78
N ARG A 133 -1.32 19.91 15.16
CA ARG A 133 -1.29 20.95 16.20
C ARG A 133 -0.95 20.40 17.56
N SER A 134 -1.47 19.21 17.89
CA SER A 134 -1.18 18.51 19.13
C SER A 134 0.31 18.12 19.20
N ALA A 135 0.90 17.63 18.11
CA ALA A 135 2.32 17.34 18.02
C ALA A 135 3.17 18.62 18.21
N LYS A 136 2.78 19.73 17.54
CA LYS A 136 3.45 21.04 17.71
C LYS A 136 3.38 21.54 19.17
N ALA A 137 2.22 21.45 19.80
CA ALA A 137 2.02 21.86 21.19
C ALA A 137 2.84 21.00 22.16
N ALA A 138 3.05 19.72 21.83
CA ALA A 138 3.94 18.83 22.59
C ALA A 138 5.43 19.10 22.33
N GLY A 139 5.76 20.07 21.47
CA GLY A 139 7.11 20.51 21.22
C GLY A 139 7.78 19.88 20.00
N ALA A 140 7.04 19.23 19.10
CA ALA A 140 7.61 18.74 17.84
C ALA A 140 8.10 19.89 16.96
N GLU A 141 9.19 19.67 16.26
CA GLU A 141 9.83 20.56 15.30
C GLU A 141 9.70 20.04 13.86
N VAL A 142 9.53 18.74 13.70
CA VAL A 142 9.31 18.02 12.44
C VAL A 142 8.13 17.07 12.63
N LEU A 143 7.26 16.96 11.64
CA LEU A 143 6.15 15.99 11.63
C LEU A 143 6.48 14.80 10.74
N CYS A 144 6.51 13.59 11.31
CA CYS A 144 6.62 12.33 10.57
C CYS A 144 5.24 11.72 10.37
N VAL A 145 4.88 11.44 9.13
CA VAL A 145 3.60 10.86 8.74
C VAL A 145 3.86 9.56 7.98
N ILE A 146 3.43 8.43 8.52
CA ILE A 146 3.50 7.13 7.82
C ILE A 146 2.14 6.79 7.21
N ASN A 147 2.12 6.33 5.96
CA ASN A 147 0.91 6.24 5.16
C ASN A 147 0.78 4.95 4.36
N ALA A 148 -0.47 4.52 4.16
CA ALA A 148 -0.88 3.50 3.22
C ALA A 148 -2.20 3.93 2.55
N SER A 149 -2.16 5.02 1.78
CA SER A 149 -3.32 5.53 1.05
C SER A 149 -3.36 4.90 -0.34
N PRO A 150 -4.41 4.13 -0.72
CA PRO A 150 -4.50 3.51 -2.02
C PRO A 150 -4.40 4.52 -3.17
N PHE A 151 -3.75 4.06 -4.25
CA PHE A 151 -3.57 4.84 -5.46
C PHE A 151 -4.90 5.10 -6.16
N HIS A 152 -5.06 6.32 -6.63
CA HIS A 152 -5.94 6.65 -7.73
C HIS A 152 -5.32 7.77 -8.58
N LEU A 153 -5.77 7.92 -9.82
CA LEU A 153 -5.24 8.93 -10.74
C LEU A 153 -5.30 10.34 -10.13
N ALA A 154 -4.23 11.10 -10.32
CA ALA A 154 -4.04 12.47 -9.82
C ALA A 154 -3.96 12.62 -8.27
N LYS A 155 -3.96 11.53 -7.49
CA LYS A 155 -3.93 11.58 -6.01
C LYS A 155 -2.66 12.25 -5.46
N ILE A 156 -1.53 12.12 -6.15
CA ILE A 156 -0.26 12.68 -5.68
C ILE A 156 -0.34 14.19 -5.51
N ALA A 157 -0.94 14.91 -6.47
CA ALA A 157 -1.07 16.38 -6.41
C ALA A 157 -1.97 16.83 -5.25
N GLU A 158 -3.10 16.12 -5.03
CA GLU A 158 -3.99 16.38 -3.90
C GLU A 158 -3.28 16.14 -2.56
N ARG A 159 -2.53 15.05 -2.47
CA ARG A 159 -1.78 14.64 -1.28
C ARG A 159 -0.71 15.66 -0.93
N GLU A 160 0.12 16.07 -1.90
CA GLU A 160 1.16 17.09 -1.70
C GLU A 160 0.56 18.42 -1.26
N GLU A 161 -0.49 18.92 -1.94
CA GLU A 161 -1.12 20.19 -1.59
C GLU A 161 -1.77 20.13 -0.19
N ARG A 162 -2.44 19.04 0.16
CA ARG A 162 -3.04 18.89 1.49
C ARG A 162 -1.97 18.88 2.58
N MET A 163 -0.88 18.16 2.38
CA MET A 163 0.24 18.11 3.33
C MET A 163 0.98 19.45 3.38
N ALA A 164 1.09 20.17 2.24
CA ALA A 164 1.66 21.51 2.21
C ALA A 164 0.83 22.50 3.05
N GLN A 165 -0.50 22.44 2.98
CA GLN A 165 -1.37 23.22 3.85
C GLN A 165 -1.11 22.87 5.33
N ARG A 166 -0.90 21.59 5.65
CA ARG A 166 -0.60 21.13 6.99
C ARG A 166 0.74 21.67 7.49
N ALA A 167 1.82 21.52 6.69
CA ALA A 167 3.14 22.02 7.04
C ALA A 167 3.13 23.53 7.31
N ARG A 168 2.45 24.32 6.46
CA ARG A 168 2.27 25.76 6.63
C ARG A 168 1.49 26.11 7.90
N ALA A 169 0.42 25.38 8.20
CA ALA A 169 -0.46 25.66 9.33
C ALA A 169 0.24 25.48 10.70
N VAL A 170 1.18 24.54 10.78
CA VAL A 170 1.94 24.28 12.01
C VAL A 170 3.36 24.87 11.99
N GLY A 171 3.83 25.38 10.83
CA GLY A 171 5.17 25.94 10.67
C GLY A 171 6.27 24.89 10.92
N MET A 172 6.07 23.65 10.49
CA MET A 172 7.04 22.54 10.64
C MET A 172 7.29 21.86 9.30
N PRO A 173 8.52 21.43 9.00
CA PRO A 173 8.76 20.43 7.97
C PRO A 173 7.93 19.18 8.18
N LEU A 174 7.54 18.51 7.08
CA LEU A 174 6.72 17.30 7.12
C LEU A 174 7.38 16.21 6.27
N LEU A 175 7.68 15.09 6.90
CA LEU A 175 8.18 13.88 6.26
C LEU A 175 7.01 12.94 6.03
N TYR A 176 6.66 12.68 4.78
CA TYR A 176 5.58 11.81 4.37
C TYR A 176 6.15 10.51 3.80
N CYS A 177 6.13 9.44 4.59
CA CYS A 177 6.55 8.11 4.14
C CYS A 177 5.34 7.30 3.71
N HIS A 178 5.33 6.84 2.46
CA HIS A 178 4.19 6.19 1.85
C HIS A 178 4.54 4.77 1.37
N LEU A 179 3.61 3.84 1.60
CA LEU A 179 3.73 2.46 1.14
C LEU A 179 3.82 2.40 -0.39
N VAL A 180 4.57 1.44 -0.92
CA VAL A 180 4.62 1.09 -2.34
C VAL A 180 4.35 -0.39 -2.53
N GLY A 181 3.62 -0.73 -3.59
CA GLY A 181 3.31 -2.12 -3.94
C GLY A 181 1.82 -2.39 -4.05
N GLY A 182 1.47 -3.64 -4.40
CA GLY A 182 0.10 -4.14 -4.47
C GLY A 182 -0.24 -5.03 -3.28
N GLN A 183 -1.46 -4.95 -2.79
CA GLN A 183 -2.02 -5.83 -1.76
C GLN A 183 -3.48 -6.12 -2.09
N ASP A 184 -3.80 -7.39 -2.36
CA ASP A 184 -5.12 -7.81 -2.83
C ASP A 184 -5.62 -6.92 -4.00
N GLU A 185 -6.73 -6.20 -3.85
CA GLU A 185 -7.29 -5.32 -4.88
C GLU A 185 -6.79 -3.87 -4.84
N VAL A 186 -5.86 -3.53 -3.95
CA VAL A 186 -5.34 -2.15 -3.83
C VAL A 186 -3.87 -2.05 -4.23
N VAL A 187 -3.50 -0.90 -4.77
CA VAL A 187 -2.12 -0.55 -5.12
C VAL A 187 -1.73 0.73 -4.41
N PHE A 188 -0.49 0.78 -3.95
CA PHE A 188 0.12 1.95 -3.32
C PHE A 188 1.24 2.46 -4.20
N ASP A 189 1.24 3.75 -4.46
CA ASP A 189 2.09 4.40 -5.45
C ASP A 189 3.45 4.87 -4.92
N GLY A 190 3.75 4.69 -3.64
CA GLY A 190 4.99 5.19 -3.06
C GLY A 190 5.05 6.72 -3.13
N ALA A 191 6.02 7.26 -3.85
CA ALA A 191 6.22 8.71 -3.96
C ALA A 191 6.29 9.39 -2.58
N SER A 192 6.95 8.78 -1.61
CA SER A 192 7.26 9.43 -0.33
C SER A 192 7.90 10.79 -0.56
N PHE A 193 7.54 11.79 0.21
CA PHE A 193 8.04 13.15 -0.01
C PHE A 193 8.30 13.89 1.30
N VAL A 194 9.08 14.95 1.18
CA VAL A 194 9.34 15.86 2.30
C VAL A 194 9.01 17.28 1.89
N LEU A 195 8.30 17.96 2.77
CA LEU A 195 7.97 19.38 2.64
C LEU A 195 8.75 20.21 3.66
N ASP A 196 9.22 21.37 3.24
CA ASP A 196 9.71 22.38 4.18
C ASP A 196 8.55 23.02 4.97
N ALA A 197 8.87 23.82 6.00
CA ALA A 197 7.87 24.49 6.82
C ALA A 197 6.99 25.51 6.05
N LYS A 198 7.36 25.85 4.80
CA LYS A 198 6.57 26.70 3.90
C LYS A 198 5.70 25.87 2.95
N GLY A 199 5.73 24.52 3.06
CA GLY A 199 4.97 23.60 2.25
C GLY A 199 5.53 23.41 0.83
N ARG A 200 6.80 23.68 0.59
CA ARG A 200 7.47 23.38 -0.69
C ARG A 200 8.06 21.98 -0.65
N VAL A 201 7.94 21.24 -1.75
CA VAL A 201 8.56 19.92 -1.88
C VAL A 201 10.07 20.08 -1.87
N ALA A 202 10.72 19.51 -0.88
CA ALA A 202 12.17 19.50 -0.69
C ALA A 202 12.82 18.18 -1.09
N ALA A 203 12.06 17.08 -1.06
CA ALA A 203 12.48 15.76 -1.56
C ALA A 203 11.25 14.98 -2.02
N ARG A 204 11.42 14.07 -2.99
CA ARG A 204 10.40 13.10 -3.43
C ARG A 204 11.06 11.82 -3.92
N ALA A 205 10.60 10.67 -3.43
CA ALA A 205 10.95 9.35 -3.94
C ALA A 205 10.20 9.05 -5.26
N PRO A 206 10.67 8.10 -6.09
CA PRO A 206 9.95 7.68 -7.29
C PRO A 206 8.58 7.06 -6.97
N MET A 207 7.68 7.06 -7.96
CA MET A 207 6.40 6.35 -7.90
C MET A 207 6.60 4.89 -8.30
N PHE A 208 5.86 4.00 -7.65
CA PHE A 208 5.78 2.54 -7.92
C PHE A 208 7.10 1.76 -7.80
N ASP A 209 8.14 2.38 -7.28
CA ASP A 209 9.43 1.76 -7.02
C ASP A 209 9.80 1.85 -5.54
N GLU A 210 10.40 0.78 -5.01
CA GLU A 210 11.02 0.82 -3.69
C GLU A 210 12.28 1.68 -3.72
N ALA A 211 12.39 2.64 -2.80
CA ALA A 211 13.52 3.55 -2.76
C ALA A 211 13.88 3.96 -1.33
N LEU A 212 15.17 4.14 -1.08
CA LEU A 212 15.68 4.82 0.09
C LEU A 212 15.92 6.30 -0.26
N CYS A 213 15.06 7.18 0.24
CA CYS A 213 15.16 8.62 0.03
C CYS A 213 15.89 9.26 1.21
N LEU A 214 17.12 9.70 0.97
CA LEU A 214 17.92 10.41 1.97
C LEU A 214 17.52 11.88 2.01
N VAL A 215 17.33 12.40 3.21
CA VAL A 215 16.92 13.80 3.45
C VAL A 215 17.79 14.37 4.57
N GLU A 216 18.32 15.55 4.33
CA GLU A 216 19.11 16.28 5.31
C GLU A 216 18.26 17.36 5.98
N LEU A 217 18.34 17.44 7.31
CA LEU A 217 17.75 18.49 8.13
C LEU A 217 18.89 19.38 8.62
N GLU A 218 18.96 20.61 8.12
CA GLU A 218 19.97 21.56 8.51
C GLU A 218 19.63 22.28 9.83
N PRO A 219 20.61 22.72 10.60
CA PRO A 219 20.36 23.38 11.89
C PRO A 219 19.43 24.61 11.84
N ASP A 220 19.34 25.27 10.70
CA ASP A 220 18.43 26.41 10.47
C ASP A 220 17.00 25.99 10.09
N GLY A 221 16.72 24.66 10.05
CA GLY A 221 15.44 24.10 9.67
C GLY A 221 15.24 23.94 8.17
N ALA A 222 16.26 24.18 7.34
CA ALA A 222 16.22 23.85 5.93
C ALA A 222 16.19 22.33 5.73
N VAL A 223 15.50 21.91 4.67
CA VAL A 223 15.36 20.49 4.30
C VAL A 223 15.77 20.32 2.86
N ALA A 224 16.62 19.33 2.59
CA ALA A 224 17.11 19.06 1.24
C ALA A 224 17.16 17.56 0.94
N GLY A 225 16.87 17.22 -0.32
CA GLY A 225 16.95 15.84 -0.84
C GLY A 225 16.71 15.80 -2.35
N ALA A 226 16.78 14.61 -2.93
CA ALA A 226 16.47 14.42 -4.34
C ALA A 226 14.96 14.51 -4.58
N VAL A 227 14.55 15.15 -5.68
CA VAL A 227 13.14 15.28 -6.08
C VAL A 227 12.92 14.51 -7.37
N ALA A 228 12.29 13.31 -7.28
CA ALA A 228 11.90 12.55 -8.45
C ALA A 228 10.75 13.25 -9.21
N GLU A 229 10.76 13.12 -10.54
CA GLU A 229 9.68 13.60 -11.39
C GLU A 229 8.39 12.78 -11.18
N VAL A 230 7.25 13.45 -11.34
CA VAL A 230 5.94 12.76 -11.35
C VAL A 230 5.65 12.35 -12.79
N PRO A 231 5.48 11.06 -13.08
CA PRO A 231 5.17 10.58 -14.43
C PRO A 231 3.84 11.10 -14.96
N GLY A 232 3.66 11.09 -16.29
CA GLY A 232 2.38 11.36 -16.93
C GLY A 232 1.28 10.38 -16.49
N ILE A 233 0.01 10.75 -16.68
CA ILE A 233 -1.13 10.00 -16.15
C ILE A 233 -1.24 8.58 -16.72
N GLU A 234 -0.91 8.41 -17.99
CA GLU A 234 -0.90 7.12 -18.68
C GLU A 234 0.18 6.20 -18.08
N GLN A 235 1.37 6.76 -17.83
CA GLN A 235 2.46 6.01 -17.19
C GLN A 235 2.10 5.63 -15.75
N GLN A 236 1.43 6.51 -15.00
CA GLN A 236 0.95 6.17 -13.65
C GLN A 236 -0.06 5.02 -13.70
N ALA A 237 -1.03 5.08 -14.63
CA ALA A 237 -2.02 4.01 -14.81
C ALA A 237 -1.36 2.67 -15.18
N TRP A 238 -0.41 2.70 -16.12
CA TRP A 238 0.34 1.51 -16.54
C TRP A 238 1.12 0.91 -15.36
N SER A 239 1.90 1.73 -14.66
CA SER A 239 2.71 1.29 -13.52
C SER A 239 1.86 0.72 -12.39
N ALA A 240 0.68 1.29 -12.13
CA ALA A 240 -0.25 0.76 -11.15
C ALA A 240 -0.75 -0.64 -11.52
N LEU A 241 -1.14 -0.86 -12.79
CA LEU A 241 -1.59 -2.15 -13.29
C LEU A 241 -0.47 -3.20 -13.23
N VAL A 242 0.72 -2.85 -13.67
CA VAL A 242 1.92 -3.72 -13.62
C VAL A 242 2.25 -4.10 -12.18
N THR A 243 2.27 -3.13 -11.26
CA THR A 243 2.53 -3.35 -9.83
C THR A 243 1.48 -4.26 -9.19
N GLY A 244 0.20 -4.03 -9.48
CA GLY A 244 -0.90 -4.85 -8.97
C GLY A 244 -0.77 -6.31 -9.39
N VAL A 245 -0.53 -6.57 -10.69
CA VAL A 245 -0.36 -7.93 -11.22
C VAL A 245 0.90 -8.58 -10.66
N ARG A 246 2.03 -7.89 -10.66
CA ARG A 246 3.31 -8.41 -10.15
C ARG A 246 3.21 -8.86 -8.71
N ASP A 247 2.67 -7.99 -7.86
CA ASP A 247 2.62 -8.24 -6.43
C ASP A 247 1.55 -9.28 -6.07
N TYR A 248 0.38 -9.27 -6.73
CA TYR A 248 -0.63 -10.29 -6.52
C TYR A 248 -0.10 -11.70 -6.85
N ILE A 249 0.51 -11.87 -8.01
CA ILE A 249 1.06 -13.15 -8.44
C ILE A 249 2.24 -13.56 -7.55
N GLY A 250 3.16 -12.63 -7.26
CA GLY A 250 4.35 -12.90 -6.46
C GLY A 250 4.05 -13.24 -5.01
N LYS A 251 3.23 -12.43 -4.33
CA LYS A 251 2.86 -12.62 -2.91
C LYS A 251 2.05 -13.89 -2.66
N ASN A 252 1.23 -14.31 -3.64
CA ASN A 252 0.48 -15.56 -3.56
C ASN A 252 1.31 -16.79 -4.00
N GLY A 253 2.54 -16.61 -4.48
CA GLY A 253 3.41 -17.70 -4.90
C GLY A 253 2.94 -18.42 -6.17
N PHE A 254 2.15 -17.76 -7.04
CA PHE A 254 1.74 -18.35 -8.29
C PHE A 254 2.92 -18.46 -9.27
N PRO A 255 3.03 -19.58 -10.01
CA PRO A 255 4.17 -19.81 -10.91
C PRO A 255 4.12 -18.94 -12.17
N GLY A 256 2.97 -18.35 -12.50
CA GLY A 256 2.73 -17.55 -13.68
C GLY A 256 1.24 -17.40 -13.97
N VAL A 257 0.91 -16.94 -15.17
CA VAL A 257 -0.47 -16.67 -15.58
C VAL A 257 -0.80 -17.31 -16.94
N ILE A 258 -2.08 -17.66 -17.12
CA ILE A 258 -2.65 -18.08 -18.41
C ILE A 258 -3.66 -17.03 -18.83
N ILE A 259 -3.55 -16.56 -20.07
CA ILE A 259 -4.40 -15.51 -20.63
C ILE A 259 -5.13 -16.05 -21.86
N GLY A 260 -6.46 -15.90 -21.89
CA GLY A 260 -7.23 -16.10 -23.12
C GLY A 260 -6.96 -14.94 -24.09
N LEU A 261 -6.28 -15.20 -25.20
CA LEU A 261 -5.92 -14.17 -26.18
C LEU A 261 -6.88 -14.26 -27.38
N SER A 262 -7.76 -13.27 -27.51
CA SER A 262 -8.84 -13.27 -28.50
C SER A 262 -8.47 -12.57 -29.84
N GLY A 263 -7.33 -11.90 -29.90
CA GLY A 263 -6.96 -11.00 -30.99
C GLY A 263 -7.59 -9.60 -30.88
N GLY A 264 -8.40 -9.32 -29.83
CA GLY A 264 -8.92 -7.99 -29.54
C GLY A 264 -7.97 -7.18 -28.65
N ILE A 265 -8.13 -5.84 -28.69
CA ILE A 265 -7.26 -4.89 -27.99
C ILE A 265 -7.23 -5.11 -26.47
N ASP A 266 -8.34 -5.47 -25.84
CA ASP A 266 -8.42 -5.66 -24.39
C ASP A 266 -7.53 -6.82 -23.95
N SER A 267 -7.61 -7.97 -24.62
CA SER A 267 -6.77 -9.12 -24.31
C SER A 267 -5.29 -8.89 -24.65
N ALA A 268 -5.00 -8.08 -25.67
CA ALA A 268 -3.66 -7.67 -26.03
C ALA A 268 -3.06 -6.75 -24.93
N LEU A 269 -3.85 -5.80 -24.41
CA LEU A 269 -3.44 -4.93 -23.32
C LEU A 269 -3.16 -5.73 -22.04
N VAL A 270 -4.04 -6.65 -21.67
CA VAL A 270 -3.85 -7.54 -20.51
C VAL A 270 -2.57 -8.37 -20.68
N LEU A 271 -2.30 -8.88 -21.89
CA LEU A 271 -1.08 -9.60 -22.19
C LEU A 271 0.18 -8.73 -22.00
N ALA A 272 0.18 -7.51 -22.51
CA ALA A 272 1.30 -6.58 -22.38
C ALA A 272 1.58 -6.24 -20.91
N ILE A 273 0.55 -5.95 -20.11
CA ILE A 273 0.66 -5.71 -18.67
C ILE A 273 1.26 -6.93 -17.95
N ALA A 274 0.77 -8.14 -18.28
CA ALA A 274 1.27 -9.35 -17.63
C ALA A 274 2.74 -9.64 -17.97
N VAL A 275 3.17 -9.36 -19.19
CA VAL A 275 4.58 -9.52 -19.60
C VAL A 275 5.48 -8.50 -18.89
N ASP A 276 5.07 -7.24 -18.79
CA ASP A 276 5.82 -6.22 -18.06
C ASP A 276 5.88 -6.55 -16.55
N ALA A 277 4.83 -7.14 -16.00
CA ALA A 277 4.78 -7.48 -14.58
C ALA A 277 5.60 -8.72 -14.20
N LEU A 278 5.63 -9.75 -15.06
CA LEU A 278 6.10 -11.09 -14.70
C LEU A 278 7.26 -11.60 -15.55
N GLY A 279 7.50 -11.00 -16.70
CA GLY A 279 8.38 -11.54 -17.75
C GLY A 279 7.65 -12.55 -18.64
N ALA A 280 8.09 -12.67 -19.91
CA ALA A 280 7.45 -13.50 -20.92
C ALA A 280 7.45 -15.00 -20.58
N ASP A 281 8.40 -15.48 -19.84
CA ASP A 281 8.58 -16.87 -19.42
C ASP A 281 7.50 -17.34 -18.43
N LYS A 282 6.87 -16.41 -17.69
CA LYS A 282 5.78 -16.70 -16.75
C LYS A 282 4.38 -16.46 -17.32
N VAL A 283 4.28 -16.10 -18.62
CA VAL A 283 3.02 -15.79 -19.27
C VAL A 283 2.76 -16.80 -20.40
N ARG A 284 1.57 -17.41 -20.37
CA ARG A 284 1.10 -18.33 -21.42
C ARG A 284 -0.19 -17.81 -22.01
N CYS A 285 -0.27 -17.76 -23.35
CA CYS A 285 -1.47 -17.37 -24.05
C CYS A 285 -2.19 -18.60 -24.65
N VAL A 286 -3.51 -18.57 -24.61
CA VAL A 286 -4.36 -19.58 -25.21
C VAL A 286 -5.39 -18.88 -26.11
N MET A 287 -5.35 -19.18 -27.41
CA MET A 287 -6.42 -18.87 -28.34
C MET A 287 -7.42 -20.02 -28.36
N MET A 288 -8.69 -19.69 -28.18
CA MET A 288 -9.78 -20.68 -28.13
C MET A 288 -10.76 -20.45 -29.29
N PRO A 289 -10.40 -20.87 -30.53
CA PRO A 289 -11.21 -20.59 -31.71
C PRO A 289 -12.53 -21.35 -31.69
N SER A 290 -13.57 -20.65 -32.08
CA SER A 290 -14.92 -21.15 -32.36
C SER A 290 -15.20 -21.14 -33.87
N PRO A 291 -16.32 -21.71 -34.35
CA PRO A 291 -16.72 -21.59 -35.75
C PRO A 291 -16.99 -20.16 -36.23
N TYR A 292 -17.08 -19.22 -35.28
CA TYR A 292 -17.39 -17.79 -35.53
C TYR A 292 -16.14 -16.89 -35.40
N THR A 293 -15.00 -17.46 -35.09
CA THR A 293 -13.76 -16.70 -34.91
C THR A 293 -13.22 -16.26 -36.29
N ALA A 294 -13.08 -14.93 -36.46
CA ALA A 294 -12.55 -14.38 -37.69
C ALA A 294 -11.04 -14.66 -37.84
N ASP A 295 -10.56 -14.86 -39.06
CA ASP A 295 -9.16 -15.15 -39.37
C ASP A 295 -8.22 -14.05 -38.84
N ILE A 296 -8.64 -12.78 -38.91
CA ILE A 296 -7.85 -11.65 -38.40
C ILE A 296 -7.57 -11.79 -36.91
N SER A 297 -8.52 -12.28 -36.11
CA SER A 297 -8.35 -12.50 -34.69
C SER A 297 -7.23 -13.50 -34.38
N TRP A 298 -7.09 -14.55 -35.18
CA TRP A 298 -6.00 -15.51 -35.07
C TRP A 298 -4.65 -14.92 -35.46
N LEU A 299 -4.62 -14.16 -36.55
CA LEU A 299 -3.40 -13.52 -37.02
C LEU A 299 -2.87 -12.53 -35.98
N ASP A 300 -3.74 -11.68 -35.44
CA ASP A 300 -3.39 -10.67 -34.46
C ASP A 300 -2.94 -11.31 -33.13
N ALA A 301 -3.65 -12.34 -32.67
CA ALA A 301 -3.27 -13.04 -31.43
C ALA A 301 -1.89 -13.70 -31.55
N ARG A 302 -1.62 -14.38 -32.65
CA ARG A 302 -0.33 -15.05 -32.92
C ARG A 302 0.80 -14.05 -33.09
N ASP A 303 0.57 -12.96 -33.84
CA ASP A 303 1.56 -11.91 -34.03
C ASP A 303 1.92 -11.23 -32.68
N MET A 304 0.93 -10.87 -31.89
CA MET A 304 1.13 -10.26 -30.58
C MET A 304 1.92 -11.17 -29.63
N ALA A 305 1.55 -12.45 -29.55
CA ALA A 305 2.27 -13.42 -28.71
C ALA A 305 3.71 -13.59 -29.19
N GLY A 306 3.94 -13.63 -30.51
CA GLY A 306 5.27 -13.73 -31.10
C GLY A 306 6.14 -12.51 -30.81
N ARG A 307 5.60 -11.31 -30.89
CA ARG A 307 6.30 -10.05 -30.59
C ARG A 307 6.73 -9.97 -29.13
N LEU A 308 5.90 -10.44 -28.21
CA LEU A 308 6.17 -10.44 -26.79
C LEU A 308 6.97 -11.66 -26.32
N GLY A 309 7.22 -12.64 -27.20
CA GLY A 309 8.00 -13.83 -26.89
C GLY A 309 7.35 -14.79 -25.88
N VAL A 310 6.03 -14.77 -25.77
CA VAL A 310 5.27 -15.61 -24.84
C VAL A 310 4.87 -16.93 -25.48
N ARG A 311 4.69 -17.95 -24.64
CA ARG A 311 4.13 -19.23 -25.11
C ARG A 311 2.69 -19.05 -25.57
N TYR A 312 2.43 -19.50 -26.81
CA TYR A 312 1.11 -19.44 -27.45
C TYR A 312 0.62 -20.84 -27.79
N ASP A 313 -0.61 -21.15 -27.38
CA ASP A 313 -1.30 -22.41 -27.68
C ASP A 313 -2.66 -22.12 -28.33
N GLU A 314 -3.11 -23.03 -29.21
CA GLU A 314 -4.45 -23.01 -29.82
C GLU A 314 -5.25 -24.22 -29.34
N ILE A 315 -6.38 -23.97 -28.69
CA ILE A 315 -7.27 -25.01 -28.16
C ILE A 315 -8.69 -24.77 -28.75
N PRO A 316 -9.06 -25.42 -29.89
CA PRO A 316 -10.37 -25.24 -30.46
C PRO A 316 -11.50 -25.65 -29.50
N ILE A 317 -12.51 -24.78 -29.34
CA ILE A 317 -13.69 -25.07 -28.49
C ILE A 317 -14.87 -25.69 -29.30
N VAL A 318 -14.68 -25.96 -30.58
CA VAL A 318 -15.72 -26.54 -31.46
C VAL A 318 -16.33 -27.84 -30.91
N PRO A 319 -15.56 -28.83 -30.42
CA PRO A 319 -16.14 -30.05 -29.83
C PRO A 319 -17.05 -29.80 -28.64
N MET A 320 -16.65 -28.88 -27.75
CA MET A 320 -17.47 -28.50 -26.60
C MET A 320 -18.74 -27.77 -27.03
N PHE A 321 -18.61 -26.83 -27.98
CA PHE A 321 -19.72 -26.09 -28.53
C PHE A 321 -20.75 -27.03 -29.18
N ASP A 322 -20.32 -28.02 -29.97
CA ASP A 322 -21.21 -29.00 -30.63
C ASP A 322 -21.89 -29.92 -29.60
N ALA A 323 -21.19 -30.31 -28.56
CA ALA A 323 -21.78 -31.08 -27.45
C ALA A 323 -22.90 -30.30 -26.73
N PHE A 324 -22.66 -29.01 -26.43
CA PHE A 324 -23.70 -28.12 -25.87
C PHE A 324 -24.91 -27.99 -26.82
N ARG A 325 -24.67 -27.75 -28.11
CA ARG A 325 -25.74 -27.67 -29.12
C ARG A 325 -26.59 -28.94 -29.19
N ALA A 326 -25.93 -30.10 -29.20
CA ALA A 326 -26.61 -31.39 -29.22
C ALA A 326 -27.47 -31.59 -27.95
N SER A 327 -26.93 -31.24 -26.77
CA SER A 327 -27.67 -31.38 -25.49
C SER A 327 -28.89 -30.46 -25.42
N LEU A 328 -28.83 -29.29 -26.03
CA LEU A 328 -29.90 -28.28 -25.96
C LEU A 328 -30.84 -28.35 -27.18
N ALA A 329 -30.61 -29.21 -28.18
CA ALA A 329 -31.34 -29.22 -29.41
C ALA A 329 -32.86 -29.43 -29.24
N ALA A 330 -33.27 -30.23 -28.27
CA ALA A 330 -34.70 -30.46 -27.98
C ALA A 330 -35.39 -29.22 -27.41
N GLU A 331 -34.72 -28.50 -26.54
CA GLU A 331 -35.24 -27.31 -25.85
C GLU A 331 -35.36 -26.10 -26.80
N PHE A 332 -34.48 -26.00 -27.80
CA PHE A 332 -34.46 -24.93 -28.79
C PHE A 332 -35.06 -25.34 -30.18
N ALA A 333 -35.75 -26.47 -30.23
CA ALA A 333 -36.39 -26.91 -31.49
C ALA A 333 -37.45 -25.90 -31.94
N GLY A 334 -37.21 -25.26 -33.10
CA GLY A 334 -38.14 -24.30 -33.70
C GLY A 334 -37.87 -22.84 -33.42
N LEU A 335 -36.73 -22.50 -32.76
CA LEU A 335 -36.26 -21.13 -32.55
C LEU A 335 -35.23 -20.72 -33.61
#